data_186ed3f575db56aa9fd8a4f554607a5c
#
_entry.id   186ed3f575db56aa9fd8a4f554607a5c
#
_cell.length_a   1.000
_cell.length_b   1.000
_cell.length_c   1.000
_cell.angle_alpha   90.00
_cell.angle_beta   90.00
_cell.angle_gamma   90.00
#
_symmetry.space_group_name_H-M   'P 1'
#
loop_
_entity.id
_entity.type
_entity.pdbx_description
1 polymer ?
#
loop_
_entity_poly.entity_id
_entity_poly.type
_entity_poly.pdbx_seq_one_letter_code
_entity_poly.pdbx_strand_id
1 'polypeptide(L)'
;MRFWILYIYILLIFLACSNKQKSVTKNKKITFSEDIAPIINNNCASCHYENGPAPFSLTSYKDIHKRKKMIKHVINSDYMPPWPADTDYSTFLNEKKISEEEKKILFEWIKINEKNSENDTISFYNKIKTKKEPDLIVYMHEPYKISGDNKDKFLMMKFPFELPSDTFIKKIEFCPGNNQLVHHINAHLIRYEDDKKNDIFLGQRVVDTEFLSDSIAFKKLDLLNDDGSYPVLSRSICNYLPGSIMNSYPDGIGVIKASKKNVILVNDFHYGPSPIEDIDNSYFKIYFAANPPKRNLKEITIGTLGLEDDFVSNDTAFYGVQKLEPKLIIEPNQTLKCISKVGVLKDISILTINPHMHLLGKSFKAYAITIENDTIPLIKIDNWNFRWQYFYTYPKMKKIPKNSIIIIEAEFDNTEKNIDNPFSPPKKIKEKNWGDGKGSMKTTDEMLQFIITYLPYNLGDENISLKVND
;
A
#
# COMPACT_ATOMS: atom_id res chain seq x y z
N MET A 1 53.11 49.53 -32.04
CA MET A 1 52.47 48.76 -33.12
C MET A 1 52.28 47.23 -32.78
N ARG A 2 53.16 46.59 -31.98
CA ARG A 2 53.03 45.16 -31.70
C ARG A 2 51.89 44.79 -30.71
N PHE A 3 51.43 45.69 -29.83
CA PHE A 3 50.40 45.41 -28.86
C PHE A 3 48.97 45.49 -29.43
N TRP A 4 48.75 46.26 -30.53
CA TRP A 4 47.43 46.39 -31.15
C TRP A 4 47.04 45.16 -31.99
N ILE A 5 48.02 44.46 -32.54
CA ILE A 5 47.78 43.27 -33.37
C ILE A 5 47.33 42.10 -32.46
N LEU A 6 47.83 42.03 -31.23
CA LEU A 6 47.43 40.99 -30.27
C LEU A 6 45.97 41.16 -29.80
N TYR A 7 45.52 42.40 -29.65
CA TYR A 7 44.12 42.69 -29.26
C TYR A 7 43.11 42.36 -30.36
N ILE A 8 43.49 42.55 -31.61
CA ILE A 8 42.64 42.20 -32.76
C ILE A 8 42.51 40.66 -32.89
N TYR A 9 43.57 39.91 -32.62
CA TYR A 9 43.53 38.45 -32.65
C TYR A 9 42.70 37.86 -31.51
N ILE A 10 42.74 38.45 -30.34
CA ILE A 10 41.89 38.03 -29.18
C ILE A 10 40.41 38.36 -29.44
N LEU A 11 40.11 39.49 -30.09
CA LEU A 11 38.72 39.85 -30.43
C LEU A 11 38.13 38.96 -31.54
N LEU A 12 38.95 38.46 -32.47
CA LEU A 12 38.51 37.53 -33.52
C LEU A 12 38.29 36.12 -33.02
N ILE A 13 38.95 35.69 -31.90
CA ILE A 13 38.71 34.40 -31.27
C ILE A 13 37.37 34.39 -30.50
N PHE A 14 36.94 35.51 -29.96
CA PHE A 14 35.63 35.61 -29.29
C PHE A 14 34.44 35.68 -30.24
N LEU A 15 34.63 36.04 -31.52
CA LEU A 15 33.59 36.07 -32.55
C LEU A 15 33.35 34.69 -33.21
N ALA A 16 34.26 33.71 -33.02
CA ALA A 16 34.16 32.39 -33.64
C ALA A 16 33.35 31.38 -32.82
N CYS A 17 32.95 31.68 -31.56
CA CYS A 17 32.21 30.77 -30.69
C CYS A 17 30.72 31.05 -30.57
N SER A 18 30.10 31.70 -31.54
CA SER A 18 28.66 31.95 -31.58
C SER A 18 27.98 31.24 -32.76
N ASN A 19 28.42 30.02 -33.07
CA ASN A 19 27.56 29.08 -33.76
C ASN A 19 26.56 28.48 -32.79
N LYS A 20 25.44 29.19 -32.59
CA LYS A 20 24.22 28.52 -32.13
C LYS A 20 23.90 27.46 -33.18
N GLN A 21 24.37 26.22 -32.90
CA GLN A 21 23.73 25.06 -33.48
C GLN A 21 22.26 25.15 -33.08
N LYS A 22 21.41 25.64 -33.97
CA LYS A 22 20.00 25.31 -33.96
C LYS A 22 19.96 23.79 -34.04
N SER A 23 19.85 23.14 -32.88
CA SER A 23 19.41 21.77 -32.86
C SER A 23 18.03 21.77 -33.53
N VAL A 24 18.02 21.41 -34.81
CA VAL A 24 16.80 20.95 -35.46
C VAL A 24 16.43 19.68 -34.70
N THR A 25 15.68 19.83 -33.64
CA THR A 25 14.95 18.71 -33.08
C THR A 25 14.03 18.23 -34.19
N LYS A 26 14.49 17.22 -34.97
CA LYS A 26 13.60 16.43 -35.80
C LYS A 26 12.45 16.07 -34.90
N ASN A 27 11.25 16.57 -35.19
CA ASN A 27 10.04 16.10 -34.50
C ASN A 27 10.01 14.57 -34.68
N LYS A 28 10.51 13.84 -33.68
CA LYS A 28 10.45 12.38 -33.66
C LYS A 28 8.97 12.04 -33.73
N LYS A 29 8.55 11.31 -34.75
CA LYS A 29 7.17 10.84 -34.87
C LYS A 29 6.89 9.94 -33.65
N ILE A 30 5.86 10.28 -32.88
CA ILE A 30 5.44 9.44 -31.73
C ILE A 30 4.93 8.12 -32.26
N THR A 31 5.51 7.02 -31.77
CA THR A 31 5.11 5.65 -32.13
C THR A 31 4.46 4.94 -30.95
N PHE A 32 3.58 4.00 -31.24
CA PHE A 32 2.94 3.23 -30.18
C PHE A 32 3.95 2.39 -29.40
N SER A 33 4.80 1.64 -30.10
CA SER A 33 5.71 0.67 -29.48
C SER A 33 6.82 1.30 -28.63
N GLU A 34 7.39 2.43 -29.09
CA GLU A 34 8.53 3.05 -28.40
C GLU A 34 8.10 4.06 -27.34
N ASP A 35 7.00 4.77 -27.58
CA ASP A 35 6.64 5.93 -26.78
C ASP A 35 5.40 5.66 -25.89
N ILE A 36 4.37 4.94 -26.38
CA ILE A 36 3.10 4.75 -25.68
C ILE A 36 3.07 3.46 -24.86
N ALA A 37 3.47 2.34 -25.43
CA ALA A 37 3.43 1.04 -24.77
C ALA A 37 4.24 1.03 -23.45
N PRO A 38 5.45 1.65 -23.34
CA PRO A 38 6.16 1.74 -22.08
C PRO A 38 5.40 2.56 -21.01
N ILE A 39 4.79 3.68 -21.37
CA ILE A 39 4.00 4.50 -20.42
C ILE A 39 2.84 3.69 -19.85
N ILE A 40 2.08 3.03 -20.72
CA ILE A 40 0.93 2.20 -20.30
C ILE A 40 1.39 0.98 -19.50
N ASN A 41 2.47 0.31 -19.93
CA ASN A 41 3.00 -0.84 -19.21
C ASN A 41 3.40 -0.51 -17.77
N ASN A 42 4.07 0.61 -17.58
CA ASN A 42 4.57 1.02 -16.27
C ASN A 42 3.46 1.51 -15.33
N ASN A 43 2.44 2.20 -15.87
CA ASN A 43 1.46 2.91 -15.05
C ASN A 43 0.07 2.26 -15.02
N CYS A 44 -0.30 1.43 -16.01
CA CYS A 44 -1.66 0.92 -16.16
C CYS A 44 -1.75 -0.60 -16.16
N ALA A 45 -0.84 -1.27 -16.89
CA ALA A 45 -0.96 -2.69 -17.20
C ALA A 45 -0.84 -3.60 -15.97
N SER A 46 -0.27 -3.14 -14.85
CA SER A 46 -0.21 -3.92 -13.60
C SER A 46 -1.58 -4.28 -13.02
N CYS A 47 -2.62 -3.49 -13.40
CA CYS A 47 -4.02 -3.77 -13.04
C CYS A 47 -4.85 -4.14 -14.28
N HIS A 48 -4.58 -3.47 -15.41
CA HIS A 48 -5.32 -3.58 -16.65
C HIS A 48 -4.72 -4.65 -17.60
N TYR A 49 -4.69 -5.91 -17.15
CA TYR A 49 -4.29 -7.07 -17.96
C TYR A 49 -5.45 -8.09 -18.05
N GLU A 50 -5.34 -9.08 -18.91
CA GLU A 50 -6.37 -10.11 -19.07
C GLU A 50 -6.56 -10.90 -17.76
N ASN A 51 -7.80 -10.99 -17.29
CA ASN A 51 -8.16 -11.54 -15.98
C ASN A 51 -7.48 -10.84 -14.78
N GLY A 52 -7.08 -9.58 -14.97
CA GLY A 52 -6.57 -8.72 -13.91
C GLY A 52 -7.69 -8.08 -13.06
N PRO A 53 -7.33 -7.31 -12.03
CA PRO A 53 -8.30 -6.69 -11.13
C PRO A 53 -9.11 -5.56 -11.77
N ALA A 54 -8.62 -4.97 -12.87
CA ALA A 54 -9.34 -3.91 -13.56
C ALA A 54 -10.40 -4.48 -14.52
N PRO A 55 -11.50 -3.74 -14.79
CA PRO A 55 -12.65 -4.24 -15.56
C PRO A 55 -12.36 -4.47 -17.05
N PHE A 56 -11.17 -4.13 -17.52
CA PHE A 56 -10.73 -4.31 -18.90
C PHE A 56 -9.21 -4.29 -19.01
N SER A 57 -8.70 -4.92 -20.08
CA SER A 57 -7.28 -4.93 -20.41
C SER A 57 -6.83 -3.64 -21.13
N LEU A 58 -5.57 -3.25 -20.93
CA LEU A 58 -4.84 -2.20 -21.64
C LEU A 58 -3.46 -2.73 -22.07
N THR A 59 -3.37 -3.97 -22.50
CA THR A 59 -2.11 -4.65 -22.82
C THR A 59 -1.84 -4.78 -24.31
N SER A 60 -2.72 -4.27 -25.17
CA SER A 60 -2.56 -4.25 -26.62
C SER A 60 -2.87 -2.85 -27.20
N TYR A 61 -2.38 -2.59 -28.43
CA TYR A 61 -2.73 -1.39 -29.18
C TYR A 61 -4.25 -1.24 -29.30
N LYS A 62 -4.96 -2.31 -29.67
CA LYS A 62 -6.41 -2.34 -29.85
C LYS A 62 -7.16 -1.94 -28.58
N ASP A 63 -6.73 -2.44 -27.43
CA ASP A 63 -7.35 -2.11 -26.13
C ASP A 63 -7.23 -0.64 -25.80
N ILE A 64 -6.03 -0.10 -25.99
CA ILE A 64 -5.71 1.30 -25.66
C ILE A 64 -6.39 2.24 -26.66
N HIS A 65 -6.31 1.94 -27.97
CA HIS A 65 -6.92 2.74 -29.01
C HIS A 65 -8.44 2.84 -28.85
N LYS A 66 -9.09 1.74 -28.50
CA LYS A 66 -10.55 1.71 -28.22
C LYS A 66 -10.92 2.64 -27.06
N ARG A 67 -10.03 2.82 -26.08
CA ARG A 67 -10.29 3.55 -24.83
C ARG A 67 -9.55 4.89 -24.71
N LYS A 68 -8.89 5.33 -25.76
CA LYS A 68 -8.00 6.50 -25.74
C LYS A 68 -8.64 7.79 -25.18
N LYS A 69 -9.95 8.02 -25.45
CA LYS A 69 -10.69 9.18 -24.89
C LYS A 69 -10.90 9.04 -23.39
N MET A 70 -11.24 7.84 -22.91
CA MET A 70 -11.39 7.56 -21.50
C MET A 70 -10.06 7.67 -20.77
N ILE A 71 -8.97 7.10 -21.33
CA ILE A 71 -7.62 7.22 -20.77
C ILE A 71 -7.23 8.69 -20.59
N LYS A 72 -7.45 9.52 -21.61
CA LYS A 72 -7.20 10.95 -21.48
C LYS A 72 -8.02 11.61 -20.38
N HIS A 73 -9.29 11.24 -20.25
CA HIS A 73 -10.18 11.80 -19.24
C HIS A 73 -9.71 11.45 -17.83
N VAL A 74 -9.44 10.17 -17.55
CA VAL A 74 -9.07 9.70 -16.21
C VAL A 74 -7.69 10.17 -15.76
N ILE A 75 -6.77 10.44 -16.71
CA ILE A 75 -5.47 11.03 -16.42
C ILE A 75 -5.62 12.54 -16.10
N ASN A 76 -6.45 13.28 -16.86
CA ASN A 76 -6.69 14.70 -16.60
C ASN A 76 -7.43 14.98 -15.28
N SER A 77 -8.22 14.03 -14.81
CA SER A 77 -8.95 14.13 -13.53
C SER A 77 -8.17 13.53 -12.37
N ASP A 78 -6.93 13.10 -12.58
CA ASP A 78 -6.07 12.38 -11.62
C ASP A 78 -6.75 11.15 -10.99
N TYR A 79 -7.78 10.59 -11.68
CA TYR A 79 -8.47 9.39 -11.25
C TYR A 79 -7.61 8.13 -11.48
N MET A 80 -6.80 8.11 -12.55
CA MET A 80 -5.86 7.03 -12.90
C MET A 80 -4.53 7.60 -13.40
N PRO A 81 -3.40 6.96 -13.07
CA PRO A 81 -3.26 5.82 -12.17
C PRO A 81 -3.59 6.19 -10.72
N PRO A 82 -4.07 5.24 -9.89
CA PRO A 82 -4.46 5.54 -8.51
C PRO A 82 -3.23 5.71 -7.63
N TRP A 83 -2.87 6.94 -7.35
CA TRP A 83 -1.76 7.29 -6.45
C TRP A 83 -2.10 8.53 -5.64
N PRO A 84 -2.70 8.37 -4.44
CA PRO A 84 -3.19 9.50 -3.65
C PRO A 84 -2.10 10.38 -3.04
N ALA A 85 -0.90 9.82 -2.77
CA ALA A 85 0.17 10.55 -2.08
C ALA A 85 0.78 11.64 -2.97
N ASP A 86 0.93 12.84 -2.41
CA ASP A 86 1.62 13.97 -3.02
C ASP A 86 3.13 13.66 -3.14
N THR A 87 3.60 13.46 -4.37
CA THR A 87 4.99 13.09 -4.68
C THR A 87 5.97 14.25 -4.52
N ASP A 88 5.49 15.50 -4.46
CA ASP A 88 6.31 16.68 -4.21
C ASP A 88 6.53 16.86 -2.70
N TYR A 89 5.68 16.26 -1.86
CA TYR A 89 5.81 16.26 -0.41
C TYR A 89 6.71 15.14 0.11
N SER A 90 6.58 13.92 -0.40
CA SER A 90 7.44 12.76 -0.08
C SER A 90 7.47 11.77 -1.23
N THR A 91 8.63 11.13 -1.43
CA THR A 91 8.86 10.10 -2.45
C THR A 91 8.77 8.70 -1.88
N PHE A 92 8.20 7.78 -2.66
CA PHE A 92 8.02 6.38 -2.26
C PHE A 92 8.47 5.41 -3.36
N LEU A 93 8.73 4.16 -3.01
CA LEU A 93 8.93 3.12 -4.00
C LEU A 93 7.63 2.83 -4.76
N ASN A 94 7.76 2.48 -6.04
CA ASN A 94 6.64 2.08 -6.88
C ASN A 94 5.55 3.15 -7.07
N GLU A 95 5.95 4.41 -7.05
CA GLU A 95 5.05 5.53 -7.40
C GLU A 95 4.42 5.31 -8.78
N LYS A 96 3.11 5.53 -8.85
CA LYS A 96 2.33 5.46 -10.09
C LYS A 96 1.98 6.87 -10.53
N LYS A 97 2.97 7.63 -10.99
CA LYS A 97 2.78 9.00 -11.48
C LYS A 97 3.20 9.09 -12.93
N ILE A 98 2.29 9.54 -13.78
CA ILE A 98 2.60 9.89 -15.17
C ILE A 98 3.20 11.30 -15.16
N SER A 99 4.41 11.46 -15.64
CA SER A 99 5.07 12.75 -15.74
C SER A 99 4.36 13.66 -16.75
N GLU A 100 4.53 14.97 -16.64
CA GLU A 100 3.94 15.93 -17.59
C GLU A 100 4.43 15.70 -19.03
N GLU A 101 5.67 15.24 -19.21
CA GLU A 101 6.22 14.85 -20.51
C GLU A 101 5.48 13.61 -21.07
N GLU A 102 5.30 12.58 -20.25
CA GLU A 102 4.54 11.36 -20.63
C GLU A 102 3.08 11.69 -20.94
N LYS A 103 2.43 12.56 -20.13
CA LYS A 103 1.06 13.05 -20.42
C LYS A 103 1.00 13.72 -21.77
N LYS A 104 1.96 14.59 -22.07
CA LYS A 104 2.05 15.30 -23.36
C LYS A 104 2.19 14.33 -24.51
N ILE A 105 3.13 13.39 -24.44
CA ILE A 105 3.36 12.35 -25.47
C ILE A 105 2.08 11.53 -25.69
N LEU A 106 1.47 11.06 -24.63
CA LEU A 106 0.25 10.25 -24.70
C LEU A 106 -0.92 11.03 -25.30
N PHE A 107 -1.10 12.31 -24.92
CA PHE A 107 -2.19 13.14 -25.41
C PHE A 107 -1.98 13.58 -26.87
N GLU A 108 -0.77 13.78 -27.31
CA GLU A 108 -0.44 14.00 -28.71
C GLU A 108 -0.75 12.75 -29.54
N TRP A 109 -0.33 11.57 -29.08
CA TRP A 109 -0.67 10.32 -29.75
C TRP A 109 -2.18 10.07 -29.83
N ILE A 110 -2.95 10.38 -28.77
CA ILE A 110 -4.42 10.25 -28.77
C ILE A 110 -5.07 11.09 -29.87
N LYS A 111 -4.49 12.22 -30.25
CA LYS A 111 -4.98 13.07 -31.36
C LYS A 111 -4.69 12.47 -32.75
N ILE A 112 -3.66 11.64 -32.84
CA ILE A 112 -3.26 11.01 -34.09
C ILE A 112 -4.22 9.85 -34.38
N ASN A 113 -4.84 9.84 -35.57
CA ASN A 113 -5.84 8.84 -35.94
C ASN A 113 -5.24 7.73 -36.82
N GLU A 114 -3.98 7.36 -36.54
CA GLU A 114 -3.32 6.30 -37.30
C GLU A 114 -3.92 4.93 -36.96
N LYS A 115 -4.20 4.16 -38.02
CA LYS A 115 -4.49 2.73 -37.91
C LYS A 115 -3.14 1.99 -37.99
N ASN A 116 -2.78 1.28 -36.92
CA ASN A 116 -1.68 0.31 -36.98
C ASN A 116 -2.19 -0.97 -37.65
N SER A 117 -1.43 -1.56 -38.56
CA SER A 117 -1.98 -2.53 -39.50
C SER A 117 -1.64 -4.00 -39.25
N GLU A 118 -0.69 -4.39 -38.39
CA GLU A 118 -0.31 -5.81 -38.36
C GLU A 118 -0.18 -6.49 -36.99
N ASN A 119 -0.12 -5.76 -35.89
CA ASN A 119 0.04 -6.36 -34.53
C ASN A 119 -0.88 -5.76 -33.47
N ASP A 120 -2.05 -5.30 -33.88
CA ASP A 120 -2.97 -4.54 -33.00
C ASP A 120 -3.50 -5.32 -31.78
N THR A 121 -3.41 -6.64 -31.80
CA THR A 121 -3.91 -7.54 -30.76
C THR A 121 -2.82 -8.19 -29.92
N ILE A 122 -1.54 -8.03 -30.30
CA ILE A 122 -0.43 -8.64 -29.55
C ILE A 122 -0.25 -7.90 -28.22
N SER A 123 -0.32 -8.63 -27.13
CA SER A 123 -0.04 -8.09 -25.80
C SER A 123 1.44 -7.76 -25.66
N PHE A 124 1.73 -6.53 -25.24
CA PHE A 124 3.09 -6.08 -24.88
C PHE A 124 3.38 -6.21 -23.38
N TYR A 125 2.37 -6.53 -22.58
CA TYR A 125 2.52 -6.67 -21.14
C TYR A 125 3.14 -8.02 -20.77
N ASN A 126 4.26 -7.95 -20.08
CA ASN A 126 4.86 -9.11 -19.44
C ASN A 126 4.68 -8.98 -17.93
N LYS A 127 3.79 -9.79 -17.35
CA LYS A 127 3.65 -9.86 -15.89
C LYS A 127 5.03 -10.17 -15.31
N ILE A 128 5.48 -9.33 -14.37
CA ILE A 128 6.74 -9.56 -13.65
C ILE A 128 6.62 -10.92 -12.96
N LYS A 129 7.37 -11.91 -13.45
CA LYS A 129 7.49 -13.19 -12.77
C LYS A 129 8.64 -13.06 -11.76
N THR A 130 8.38 -13.40 -10.52
CA THR A 130 9.46 -13.58 -9.54
C THR A 130 10.42 -14.64 -10.07
N LYS A 131 11.71 -14.32 -10.12
CA LYS A 131 12.74 -15.24 -10.64
C LYS A 131 12.96 -16.46 -9.74
N LYS A 132 12.60 -16.34 -8.45
CA LYS A 132 12.79 -17.39 -7.45
C LYS A 132 11.47 -18.12 -7.22
N GLU A 133 11.49 -19.45 -7.31
CA GLU A 133 10.37 -20.30 -6.89
C GLU A 133 10.18 -20.18 -5.36
N PRO A 134 8.93 -20.24 -4.86
CA PRO A 134 8.67 -20.23 -3.42
C PRO A 134 9.18 -21.52 -2.77
N ASP A 135 9.64 -21.42 -1.54
CA ASP A 135 10.07 -22.58 -0.77
C ASP A 135 8.86 -23.38 -0.23
N LEU A 136 7.70 -22.72 -0.05
CA LEU A 136 6.45 -23.36 0.35
C LEU A 136 5.26 -22.59 -0.24
N ILE A 137 4.20 -23.33 -0.63
CA ILE A 137 2.90 -22.75 -1.02
C ILE A 137 1.84 -23.23 -0.04
N VAL A 138 1.05 -22.30 0.49
CA VAL A 138 -0.04 -22.59 1.42
C VAL A 138 -1.36 -22.19 0.77
N TYR A 139 -2.16 -23.18 0.42
CA TYR A 139 -3.45 -23.02 -0.27
C TYR A 139 -4.61 -22.83 0.73
N MET A 140 -5.71 -22.26 0.25
CA MET A 140 -7.01 -22.46 0.89
C MET A 140 -7.27 -23.96 1.04
N HIS A 141 -7.91 -24.34 2.16
CA HIS A 141 -8.28 -25.75 2.37
C HIS A 141 -9.24 -26.26 1.29
N GLU A 142 -10.18 -25.40 0.93
CA GLU A 142 -11.15 -25.61 -0.16
C GLU A 142 -11.45 -24.27 -0.81
N PRO A 143 -11.89 -24.27 -2.08
CA PRO A 143 -12.30 -23.05 -2.77
C PRO A 143 -13.42 -22.34 -2.03
N TYR A 144 -13.29 -21.03 -1.84
CA TYR A 144 -14.35 -20.22 -1.25
C TYR A 144 -15.38 -19.84 -2.30
N LYS A 145 -16.68 -20.13 -2.02
CA LYS A 145 -17.79 -19.74 -2.89
C LYS A 145 -18.26 -18.34 -2.52
N ILE A 146 -18.12 -17.42 -3.46
CA ILE A 146 -18.56 -16.04 -3.34
C ILE A 146 -20.02 -16.00 -3.79
N SER A 147 -20.93 -15.56 -2.91
CA SER A 147 -22.36 -15.46 -3.24
C SER A 147 -22.61 -14.30 -4.22
N GLY A 148 -23.47 -14.54 -5.21
CA GLY A 148 -23.91 -13.55 -6.19
C GLY A 148 -24.99 -12.59 -5.68
N ASP A 149 -24.92 -12.14 -4.43
CA ASP A 149 -25.91 -11.31 -3.76
C ASP A 149 -25.63 -9.81 -3.85
N ASN A 150 -24.61 -9.43 -4.62
CA ASN A 150 -24.16 -8.05 -4.85
C ASN A 150 -23.79 -7.28 -3.55
N LYS A 151 -23.21 -7.99 -2.58
CA LYS A 151 -22.73 -7.42 -1.33
C LYS A 151 -21.26 -7.66 -1.13
N ASP A 152 -20.58 -6.73 -0.47
CA ASP A 152 -19.24 -6.94 0.04
C ASP A 152 -19.23 -8.08 1.07
N LYS A 153 -18.13 -8.83 1.13
CA LYS A 153 -17.88 -9.87 2.13
C LYS A 153 -16.63 -9.55 2.92
N PHE A 154 -16.77 -9.52 4.24
CA PHE A 154 -15.67 -9.31 5.18
C PHE A 154 -15.45 -10.59 5.98
N LEU A 155 -14.32 -11.22 5.79
CA LEU A 155 -14.06 -12.56 6.29
C LEU A 155 -12.77 -12.58 7.10
N MET A 156 -12.75 -13.41 8.13
CA MET A 156 -11.52 -13.86 8.76
C MET A 156 -11.22 -15.28 8.30
N MET A 157 -10.00 -15.49 7.77
CA MET A 157 -9.59 -16.76 7.21
C MET A 157 -8.29 -17.26 7.82
N LYS A 158 -8.14 -18.57 7.98
CA LYS A 158 -6.89 -19.19 8.42
C LYS A 158 -6.31 -20.12 7.38
N PHE A 159 -4.98 -20.03 7.21
CA PHE A 159 -4.17 -20.86 6.34
C PHE A 159 -3.09 -21.55 7.19
N PRO A 160 -3.39 -22.73 7.77
CA PRO A 160 -2.45 -23.46 8.62
C PRO A 160 -1.38 -24.17 7.79
N PHE A 161 -0.15 -24.21 8.31
CA PHE A 161 0.94 -24.97 7.74
C PHE A 161 1.92 -25.42 8.82
N GLU A 162 2.56 -26.57 8.59
CA GLU A 162 3.58 -27.13 9.46
C GLU A 162 4.95 -27.11 8.80
N LEU A 163 5.98 -26.99 9.61
CA LEU A 163 7.37 -27.04 9.22
C LEU A 163 8.11 -28.13 10.02
N PRO A 164 9.14 -28.74 9.45
CA PRO A 164 9.91 -29.78 10.18
C PRO A 164 10.65 -29.21 11.40
N SER A 165 10.98 -27.95 11.40
CA SER A 165 11.67 -27.23 12.49
C SER A 165 11.38 -25.74 12.44
N ASP A 166 11.70 -25.05 13.53
CA ASP A 166 11.74 -23.57 13.54
C ASP A 166 12.58 -23.05 12.40
N THR A 167 12.07 -22.05 11.70
CA THR A 167 12.75 -21.46 10.54
C THR A 167 12.50 -19.95 10.46
N PHE A 168 13.06 -19.32 9.45
CA PHE A 168 12.94 -17.89 9.23
C PHE A 168 12.32 -17.62 7.86
N ILE A 169 11.30 -16.77 7.82
CA ILE A 169 10.58 -16.37 6.61
C ILE A 169 11.09 -14.98 6.18
N LYS A 170 11.58 -14.88 4.95
CA LYS A 170 12.01 -13.63 4.34
C LYS A 170 10.83 -12.85 3.76
N LYS A 171 9.91 -13.54 3.09
CA LYS A 171 8.77 -12.93 2.38
C LYS A 171 7.58 -13.87 2.40
N ILE A 172 6.40 -13.31 2.58
CA ILE A 172 5.12 -13.96 2.31
C ILE A 172 4.41 -13.15 1.23
N GLU A 173 3.97 -13.81 0.17
CA GLU A 173 3.32 -13.20 -0.99
C GLU A 173 1.93 -13.80 -1.13
N PHE A 174 0.91 -12.95 -1.11
CA PHE A 174 -0.46 -13.35 -1.40
C PHE A 174 -0.70 -13.41 -2.89
N CYS A 175 -1.34 -14.48 -3.34
CA CYS A 175 -1.73 -14.71 -4.73
C CYS A 175 -3.24 -14.87 -4.79
N PRO A 176 -4.00 -13.85 -5.23
CA PRO A 176 -5.44 -13.95 -5.37
C PRO A 176 -5.80 -14.99 -6.45
N GLY A 177 -6.73 -15.88 -6.14
CA GLY A 177 -7.32 -16.81 -7.10
C GLY A 177 -8.34 -16.11 -8.00
N ASN A 178 -9.09 -15.18 -7.42
CA ASN A 178 -10.03 -14.32 -8.13
C ASN A 178 -9.58 -12.86 -8.08
N ASN A 179 -8.81 -12.44 -9.09
CA ASN A 179 -8.26 -11.07 -9.15
C ASN A 179 -9.33 -9.98 -9.27
N GLN A 180 -10.53 -10.31 -9.72
CA GLN A 180 -11.59 -9.32 -9.93
C GLN A 180 -12.37 -9.01 -8.66
N LEU A 181 -12.54 -10.01 -7.79
CA LEU A 181 -13.35 -9.90 -6.60
C LEU A 181 -12.55 -9.75 -5.31
N VAL A 182 -11.31 -10.23 -5.26
CA VAL A 182 -10.42 -9.98 -4.11
C VAL A 182 -10.01 -8.51 -4.09
N HIS A 183 -10.62 -7.75 -3.17
CA HIS A 183 -10.42 -6.29 -3.07
C HIS A 183 -9.19 -5.97 -2.22
N HIS A 184 -9.04 -6.55 -1.04
CA HIS A 184 -7.83 -6.43 -0.23
C HIS A 184 -7.73 -7.55 0.80
N ILE A 185 -6.53 -7.73 1.34
CA ILE A 185 -6.30 -8.52 2.54
C ILE A 185 -5.32 -7.84 3.49
N ASN A 186 -5.49 -8.11 4.78
CA ASN A 186 -4.48 -7.92 5.81
C ASN A 186 -4.21 -9.25 6.49
N ALA A 187 -2.95 -9.66 6.61
CA ALA A 187 -2.58 -10.95 7.17
C ALA A 187 -1.47 -10.86 8.22
N HIS A 188 -1.58 -11.71 9.24
CA HIS A 188 -0.63 -11.89 10.33
C HIS A 188 -0.13 -13.33 10.35
N LEU A 189 1.00 -13.59 10.98
CA LEU A 189 1.47 -14.92 11.28
C LEU A 189 1.19 -15.25 12.75
N ILE A 190 0.37 -16.25 12.98
CA ILE A 190 0.27 -16.93 14.27
C ILE A 190 1.33 -18.03 14.29
N ARG A 191 2.13 -18.06 15.32
CA ARG A 191 3.03 -19.16 15.61
C ARG A 191 2.72 -19.76 16.97
N TYR A 192 2.67 -21.06 17.02
CA TYR A 192 2.46 -21.78 18.26
C TYR A 192 3.81 -22.21 18.81
N GLU A 193 4.01 -22.01 20.11
CA GLU A 193 5.14 -22.58 20.84
C GLU A 193 4.95 -24.10 20.98
N ASP A 194 6.05 -24.81 21.16
CA ASP A 194 6.00 -26.27 21.34
C ASP A 194 5.02 -26.63 22.46
N ASP A 195 4.21 -27.67 22.23
CA ASP A 195 3.19 -28.21 23.13
C ASP A 195 1.99 -27.29 23.45
N LYS A 196 1.91 -26.10 22.88
CA LYS A 196 0.79 -25.18 23.11
C LYS A 196 -0.42 -25.43 22.22
N LYS A 197 -0.26 -26.09 21.08
CA LYS A 197 -1.33 -26.42 20.14
C LYS A 197 -1.11 -27.80 19.54
N ASN A 198 -2.02 -28.74 19.79
CA ASN A 198 -1.90 -30.11 19.28
C ASN A 198 -2.18 -30.20 17.79
N ASP A 199 -3.28 -29.58 17.34
CA ASP A 199 -3.69 -29.61 15.94
C ASP A 199 -4.14 -28.22 15.47
N ILE A 200 -3.40 -27.64 14.52
CA ILE A 200 -3.70 -26.34 13.92
C ILE A 200 -4.75 -26.42 12.81
N PHE A 201 -5.12 -27.64 12.40
CA PHE A 201 -6.09 -27.87 11.34
C PHE A 201 -7.54 -27.99 11.84
N LEU A 202 -7.80 -27.98 13.14
CA LEU A 202 -9.14 -27.99 13.71
C LEU A 202 -9.87 -26.66 13.54
N GLY A 203 -11.18 -26.66 13.73
CA GLY A 203 -12.06 -25.48 13.64
C GLY A 203 -12.43 -25.10 12.21
N GLN A 204 -13.18 -24.00 12.09
CA GLN A 204 -13.55 -23.45 10.77
C GLN A 204 -12.33 -22.88 10.06
N ARG A 205 -12.41 -22.80 8.73
CA ARG A 205 -11.35 -22.17 7.91
C ARG A 205 -11.65 -20.72 7.58
N VAL A 206 -12.93 -20.41 7.53
CA VAL A 206 -13.47 -19.10 7.17
C VAL A 206 -14.59 -18.75 8.11
N VAL A 207 -14.62 -17.52 8.58
CA VAL A 207 -15.68 -16.95 9.42
C VAL A 207 -16.07 -15.60 8.83
N ASP A 208 -17.37 -15.43 8.60
CA ASP A 208 -17.93 -14.12 8.26
C ASP A 208 -17.93 -13.24 9.51
N THR A 209 -17.27 -12.11 9.42
CA THR A 209 -17.08 -11.18 10.54
C THR A 209 -18.03 -9.98 10.49
N GLU A 210 -18.98 -9.94 9.54
CA GLU A 210 -19.92 -8.81 9.44
C GLU A 210 -20.67 -8.56 10.76
N PHE A 211 -21.04 -9.66 11.48
CA PHE A 211 -21.81 -9.57 12.72
C PHE A 211 -21.15 -10.25 13.91
N LEU A 212 -19.94 -10.73 13.76
CA LEU A 212 -19.21 -11.45 14.81
C LEU A 212 -18.03 -10.64 15.31
N SER A 213 -17.83 -10.64 16.64
CA SER A 213 -16.60 -10.05 17.21
C SER A 213 -15.38 -10.91 16.89
N ASP A 214 -14.21 -10.28 16.86
CA ASP A 214 -12.94 -10.96 16.60
C ASP A 214 -12.69 -12.10 17.59
N SER A 215 -13.03 -11.94 18.86
CA SER A 215 -12.89 -13.00 19.89
C SER A 215 -13.74 -14.23 19.59
N ILE A 216 -14.94 -14.06 19.02
CA ILE A 216 -15.80 -15.18 18.59
C ILE A 216 -15.23 -15.81 17.33
N ALA A 217 -14.75 -14.99 16.37
CA ALA A 217 -14.11 -15.48 15.15
C ALA A 217 -12.85 -16.31 15.49
N PHE A 218 -11.99 -15.85 16.39
CA PHE A 218 -10.82 -16.59 16.90
C PHE A 218 -11.19 -17.95 17.45
N LYS A 219 -12.26 -18.04 18.26
CA LYS A 219 -12.74 -19.31 18.82
C LYS A 219 -13.29 -20.24 17.75
N LYS A 220 -14.08 -19.73 16.78
CA LYS A 220 -14.63 -20.55 15.69
C LYS A 220 -13.53 -21.09 14.77
N LEU A 221 -12.48 -20.29 14.51
CA LEU A 221 -11.31 -20.69 13.74
C LEU A 221 -10.37 -21.61 14.55
N ASP A 222 -10.62 -21.81 15.84
CA ASP A 222 -9.77 -22.58 16.75
C ASP A 222 -8.31 -22.07 16.79
N LEU A 223 -8.15 -20.77 16.99
CA LEU A 223 -6.84 -20.11 16.95
C LEU A 223 -6.15 -20.00 18.31
N LEU A 224 -6.89 -20.16 19.41
CA LEU A 224 -6.29 -20.12 20.75
C LEU A 224 -5.37 -21.32 20.98
N ASN A 225 -4.41 -21.18 21.87
CA ASN A 225 -3.68 -22.31 22.43
C ASN A 225 -4.65 -23.29 23.11
N ASP A 226 -4.26 -24.56 23.29
CA ASP A 226 -5.12 -25.59 23.90
C ASP A 226 -5.43 -25.29 25.37
N ASP A 227 -4.61 -24.47 26.04
CA ASP A 227 -4.86 -23.96 27.40
C ASP A 227 -5.80 -22.74 27.43
N GLY A 228 -6.29 -22.28 26.28
CA GLY A 228 -7.17 -21.12 26.14
C GLY A 228 -6.46 -19.77 26.10
N SER A 229 -5.13 -19.74 26.22
CA SER A 229 -4.35 -18.51 26.07
C SER A 229 -4.21 -18.11 24.61
N TYR A 230 -3.85 -16.83 24.36
CA TYR A 230 -3.59 -16.36 23.02
C TYR A 230 -2.21 -16.80 22.53
N PRO A 231 -2.08 -17.27 21.27
CA PRO A 231 -0.79 -17.59 20.67
C PRO A 231 0.00 -16.32 20.34
N VAL A 232 1.25 -16.48 19.94
CA VAL A 232 2.08 -15.37 19.48
C VAL A 232 1.61 -14.91 18.12
N LEU A 233 1.11 -13.67 18.05
CA LEU A 233 0.69 -13.00 16.83
C LEU A 233 1.79 -12.05 16.35
N SER A 234 2.17 -12.15 15.07
CA SER A 234 3.10 -11.19 14.46
C SER A 234 2.40 -9.86 14.18
N ARG A 235 3.20 -8.80 13.92
CA ARG A 235 2.72 -7.65 13.16
C ARG A 235 2.16 -8.10 11.79
N SER A 236 1.51 -7.18 11.07
CA SER A 236 1.08 -7.47 9.70
C SER A 236 2.27 -7.91 8.82
N ILE A 237 2.13 -9.07 8.19
CA ILE A 237 3.18 -9.71 7.39
C ILE A 237 2.93 -9.61 5.90
N CYS A 238 1.67 -9.42 5.52
CA CYS A 238 1.23 -9.43 4.14
C CYS A 238 -0.03 -8.60 3.99
N ASN A 239 0.07 -7.53 3.19
CA ASN A 239 -1.05 -6.68 2.83
C ASN A 239 -1.16 -6.66 1.31
N TYR A 240 -2.32 -6.95 0.79
CA TYR A 240 -2.59 -6.94 -0.64
C TYR A 240 -3.65 -5.91 -0.98
N LEU A 241 -3.37 -5.15 -2.02
CA LEU A 241 -4.33 -4.35 -2.78
C LEU A 241 -4.10 -4.64 -4.27
N PRO A 242 -5.13 -4.60 -5.12
CA PRO A 242 -4.98 -4.78 -6.56
C PRO A 242 -3.92 -3.85 -7.15
N GLY A 243 -2.95 -4.45 -7.84
CA GLY A 243 -1.84 -3.70 -8.45
C GLY A 243 -0.79 -3.15 -7.48
N SER A 244 -0.87 -3.45 -6.19
CA SER A 244 0.22 -3.19 -5.25
C SER A 244 1.36 -4.19 -5.43
N ILE A 245 2.58 -3.71 -5.24
CA ILE A 245 3.76 -4.58 -5.14
C ILE A 245 4.01 -4.80 -3.66
N MET A 246 4.05 -6.07 -3.25
CA MET A 246 4.32 -6.41 -1.86
C MET A 246 5.75 -6.02 -1.49
N ASN A 247 5.88 -5.38 -0.34
CA ASN A 247 7.17 -4.91 0.13
C ASN A 247 8.01 -6.09 0.62
N SER A 248 9.17 -6.28 0.02
CA SER A 248 10.28 -7.00 0.61
C SER A 248 11.34 -5.99 1.08
N TYR A 249 12.09 -6.36 2.11
CA TYR A 249 13.15 -5.52 2.64
C TYR A 249 14.52 -6.14 2.33
N PRO A 250 15.61 -5.36 2.40
CA PRO A 250 16.97 -5.88 2.23
C PRO A 250 17.28 -7.03 3.19
N ASP A 251 18.26 -7.86 2.82
CA ASP A 251 18.63 -9.04 3.60
C ASP A 251 18.94 -8.74 5.08
N GLY A 252 18.34 -9.54 5.96
CA GLY A 252 18.44 -9.40 7.40
C GLY A 252 17.45 -8.43 8.04
N ILE A 253 16.62 -7.75 7.24
CA ILE A 253 15.55 -6.86 7.71
C ILE A 253 14.19 -7.49 7.37
N GLY A 254 13.24 -7.43 8.31
CA GLY A 254 11.88 -7.91 8.08
C GLY A 254 11.70 -9.42 8.08
N VAL A 255 12.74 -10.17 8.36
CA VAL A 255 12.68 -11.63 8.53
C VAL A 255 11.85 -11.96 9.76
N ILE A 256 10.98 -12.96 9.65
CA ILE A 256 10.04 -13.37 10.68
C ILE A 256 10.36 -14.79 11.13
N LYS A 257 10.39 -15.04 12.44
CA LYS A 257 10.51 -16.40 12.95
C LYS A 257 9.19 -17.15 12.73
N ALA A 258 9.23 -18.35 12.20
CA ALA A 258 8.17 -19.34 12.16
C ALA A 258 8.55 -20.52 13.04
N SER A 259 7.56 -21.11 13.72
CA SER A 259 7.70 -22.32 14.53
C SER A 259 7.35 -23.57 13.71
N LYS A 260 7.34 -24.73 14.33
CA LYS A 260 6.87 -25.97 13.65
C LYS A 260 5.41 -25.87 13.23
N LYS A 261 4.55 -25.21 14.03
CA LYS A 261 3.12 -25.06 13.77
C LYS A 261 2.76 -23.59 13.59
N ASN A 262 2.18 -23.23 12.46
CA ASN A 262 1.90 -21.86 12.09
C ASN A 262 0.52 -21.73 11.42
N VAL A 263 -0.06 -20.54 11.53
CA VAL A 263 -1.25 -20.14 10.78
C VAL A 263 -1.02 -18.76 10.19
N ILE A 264 -1.17 -18.60 8.88
CA ILE A 264 -1.39 -17.28 8.31
C ILE A 264 -2.85 -16.94 8.59
N LEU A 265 -3.05 -15.96 9.46
CA LEU A 265 -4.37 -15.42 9.78
C LEU A 265 -4.61 -14.20 8.90
N VAL A 266 -5.55 -14.30 7.98
CA VAL A 266 -6.10 -13.14 7.28
C VAL A 266 -7.24 -12.61 8.14
N ASN A 267 -6.97 -11.57 8.89
CA ASN A 267 -7.95 -10.97 9.80
C ASN A 267 -8.94 -10.06 9.09
N ASP A 268 -8.59 -9.59 7.89
CA ASP A 268 -9.44 -8.78 7.02
C ASP A 268 -9.26 -9.27 5.57
N PHE A 269 -10.17 -10.13 5.12
CA PHE A 269 -10.28 -10.60 3.76
C PHE A 269 -11.54 -10.01 3.14
N HIS A 270 -11.37 -9.09 2.21
CA HIS A 270 -12.48 -8.38 1.60
C HIS A 270 -12.68 -8.80 0.14
N TYR A 271 -13.88 -9.33 -0.16
CA TYR A 271 -14.35 -9.48 -1.52
C TYR A 271 -15.30 -8.33 -1.88
N GLY A 272 -15.08 -7.73 -3.03
CA GLY A 272 -16.02 -6.78 -3.62
C GLY A 272 -17.35 -7.45 -4.02
N PRO A 273 -18.41 -6.65 -4.23
CA PRO A 273 -19.74 -7.16 -4.57
C PRO A 273 -19.76 -7.82 -5.96
N SER A 274 -20.47 -8.92 -6.09
CA SER A 274 -20.70 -9.62 -7.37
C SER A 274 -22.19 -9.92 -7.54
N PRO A 275 -22.77 -9.68 -8.74
CA PRO A 275 -24.16 -10.06 -9.04
C PRO A 275 -24.29 -11.54 -9.43
N ILE A 276 -23.19 -12.27 -9.57
CA ILE A 276 -23.16 -13.69 -9.94
C ILE A 276 -22.29 -14.46 -8.94
N GLU A 277 -22.61 -15.73 -8.73
CA GLU A 277 -21.76 -16.63 -7.96
C GLU A 277 -20.40 -16.82 -8.64
N ASP A 278 -19.35 -16.87 -7.85
CA ASP A 278 -17.99 -17.08 -8.31
C ASP A 278 -17.18 -17.86 -7.26
N ILE A 279 -15.95 -18.21 -7.60
CA ILE A 279 -15.07 -19.03 -6.77
C ILE A 279 -13.73 -18.33 -6.61
N ASP A 280 -13.15 -18.42 -5.43
CA ASP A 280 -11.78 -18.00 -5.14
C ASP A 280 -10.93 -19.16 -4.62
N ASN A 281 -9.71 -19.26 -5.15
CA ASN A 281 -8.66 -20.23 -4.78
C ASN A 281 -7.37 -19.50 -4.40
N SER A 282 -7.47 -18.47 -3.62
CA SER A 282 -6.29 -17.71 -3.16
C SER A 282 -5.31 -18.56 -2.37
N TYR A 283 -4.03 -18.20 -2.43
CA TYR A 283 -2.95 -18.91 -1.75
C TYR A 283 -1.80 -17.98 -1.39
N PHE A 284 -0.92 -18.46 -0.53
CA PHE A 284 0.30 -17.76 -0.13
C PHE A 284 1.53 -18.49 -0.64
N LYS A 285 2.51 -17.73 -1.11
CA LYS A 285 3.88 -18.18 -1.38
C LYS A 285 4.77 -17.73 -0.23
N ILE A 286 5.55 -18.64 0.31
CA ILE A 286 6.48 -18.38 1.39
C ILE A 286 7.90 -18.57 0.88
N TYR A 287 8.76 -17.61 1.20
CA TYR A 287 10.19 -17.62 0.85
C TYR A 287 10.99 -17.61 2.16
N PHE A 288 11.83 -18.62 2.36
CA PHE A 288 12.63 -18.72 3.57
C PHE A 288 13.89 -17.86 3.50
N ALA A 289 14.32 -17.41 4.68
CA ALA A 289 15.59 -16.75 4.88
C ALA A 289 16.65 -17.76 5.31
N ALA A 290 17.84 -17.65 4.76
CA ALA A 290 18.96 -18.51 5.15
C ALA A 290 19.46 -18.23 6.57
N ASN A 291 19.23 -17.02 7.08
CA ASN A 291 19.75 -16.56 8.37
C ASN A 291 18.64 -15.87 9.19
N PRO A 292 18.76 -15.85 10.52
CA PRO A 292 17.88 -15.09 11.38
C PRO A 292 17.95 -13.57 11.06
N PRO A 293 16.95 -12.80 11.49
CA PRO A 293 16.96 -11.36 11.26
C PRO A 293 18.16 -10.73 11.99
N LYS A 294 18.86 -9.85 11.28
CA LYS A 294 19.85 -8.97 11.90
C LYS A 294 19.20 -7.86 12.70
N ARG A 295 18.03 -7.42 12.24
CA ARG A 295 17.24 -6.33 12.84
C ARG A 295 15.75 -6.66 12.75
N ASN A 296 15.08 -6.70 13.90
CA ASN A 296 13.64 -6.93 13.98
C ASN A 296 12.88 -5.64 13.68
N LEU A 297 11.98 -5.70 12.73
CA LEU A 297 11.04 -4.61 12.48
C LEU A 297 10.10 -4.44 13.68
N LYS A 298 9.80 -3.20 13.94
CA LYS A 298 8.78 -2.76 14.91
C LYS A 298 7.67 -2.03 14.17
N GLU A 299 6.50 -2.01 14.77
CA GLU A 299 5.34 -1.31 14.23
C GLU A 299 4.66 -0.53 15.36
N ILE A 300 4.18 0.66 15.02
CA ILE A 300 3.33 1.47 15.89
C ILE A 300 2.13 1.96 15.09
N THR A 301 0.96 1.91 15.71
CA THR A 301 -0.27 2.50 15.18
C THR A 301 -0.65 3.72 16.01
N ILE A 302 -0.87 4.84 15.34
CA ILE A 302 -1.26 6.11 15.94
C ILE A 302 -2.65 6.47 15.40
N GLY A 303 -3.58 6.87 16.25
CA GLY A 303 -4.91 7.30 15.78
C GLY A 303 -6.06 7.05 16.76
N THR A 304 -7.25 6.76 16.22
CA THR A 304 -8.49 6.58 17.00
C THR A 304 -8.47 5.39 17.94
N LEU A 305 -7.83 4.28 17.51
CA LEU A 305 -7.69 3.11 18.37
C LEU A 305 -6.83 3.37 19.58
N GLY A 306 -6.28 4.57 19.65
CA GLY A 306 -5.38 5.08 20.64
C GLY A 306 -4.64 3.90 21.22
N LEU A 307 -3.39 3.80 21.07
CA LEU A 307 -2.62 2.72 21.67
C LEU A 307 -3.13 2.51 23.08
N GLU A 308 -4.08 1.60 23.24
CA GLU A 308 -4.35 1.07 24.56
C GLU A 308 -3.03 0.50 25.05
N ASP A 309 -2.70 0.71 26.30
CA ASP A 309 -1.40 0.50 26.93
C ASP A 309 -0.70 -0.83 26.59
N ASP A 310 -1.42 -1.85 26.12
CA ASP A 310 -0.90 -3.17 25.83
C ASP A 310 -0.01 -3.26 24.59
N PHE A 311 -0.19 -2.40 23.60
CA PHE A 311 0.65 -2.40 22.39
C PHE A 311 1.85 -1.45 22.48
N VAL A 312 1.79 -0.43 23.34
CA VAL A 312 2.86 0.58 23.52
C VAL A 312 3.71 0.29 24.74
N SER A 313 3.17 -0.39 25.74
CA SER A 313 3.83 -0.58 27.03
C SER A 313 5.23 -1.19 26.96
N ASN A 314 5.55 -1.89 25.85
CA ASN A 314 6.87 -2.50 25.63
C ASN A 314 7.74 -1.76 24.61
N ASP A 315 7.25 -0.72 23.93
CA ASP A 315 8.07 0.05 22.98
C ASP A 315 8.51 1.38 23.57
N THR A 316 9.73 1.40 24.06
CA THR A 316 10.37 2.59 24.64
C THR A 316 10.79 3.64 23.61
N ALA A 317 10.37 3.51 22.33
CA ALA A 317 10.70 4.49 21.29
C ALA A 317 9.74 5.67 21.21
N PHE A 318 8.56 5.57 21.82
CA PHE A 318 7.54 6.59 21.75
C PHE A 318 6.93 6.92 23.10
N TYR A 319 6.34 8.13 23.21
CA TYR A 319 5.62 8.59 24.40
C TYR A 319 4.48 9.53 24.04
N GLY A 320 3.52 9.68 24.95
CA GLY A 320 2.48 10.70 24.84
C GLY A 320 1.58 10.53 23.65
N VAL A 321 1.24 9.28 23.31
CA VAL A 321 0.29 9.01 22.24
C VAL A 321 -1.05 9.65 22.60
N GLN A 322 -1.33 10.78 21.97
CA GLN A 322 -2.60 11.47 22.15
C GLN A 322 -3.63 10.84 21.23
N LYS A 323 -4.81 10.58 21.82
CA LYS A 323 -6.03 10.33 21.04
C LYS A 323 -6.31 11.55 20.16
N LEU A 324 -7.17 11.38 19.18
CA LEU A 324 -7.55 12.47 18.28
C LEU A 324 -8.10 13.67 19.03
N GLU A 325 -7.63 14.86 18.66
CA GLU A 325 -8.14 16.14 19.12
C GLU A 325 -8.62 16.99 17.93
N PRO A 326 -9.92 17.36 17.89
CA PRO A 326 -11.01 16.85 18.72
C PRO A 326 -11.29 15.35 18.49
N LYS A 327 -12.02 14.70 19.41
CA LYS A 327 -12.46 13.30 19.23
C LYS A 327 -13.20 13.13 17.91
N LEU A 328 -13.11 11.94 17.31
CA LEU A 328 -13.80 11.62 16.07
C LEU A 328 -15.33 11.52 16.31
N ILE A 329 -15.97 12.66 16.25
CA ILE A 329 -17.43 12.83 16.29
C ILE A 329 -17.80 13.81 15.20
N ILE A 330 -18.47 13.33 14.15
CA ILE A 330 -18.82 14.13 12.98
C ILE A 330 -20.32 14.26 12.89
N GLU A 331 -20.82 15.47 13.13
CA GLU A 331 -22.24 15.75 13.03
C GLU A 331 -22.70 15.72 11.55
N PRO A 332 -23.98 15.49 11.29
CA PRO A 332 -24.55 15.54 9.93
C PRO A 332 -24.25 16.89 9.27
N ASN A 333 -23.91 16.87 8.00
CA ASN A 333 -23.60 18.04 7.17
C ASN A 333 -22.44 18.91 7.68
N GLN A 334 -21.50 18.31 8.44
CA GLN A 334 -20.30 18.98 8.92
C GLN A 334 -19.02 18.29 8.44
N THR A 335 -17.94 19.05 8.44
CA THR A 335 -16.57 18.56 8.30
C THR A 335 -15.89 18.55 9.66
N LEU A 336 -14.91 17.66 9.84
CA LEU A 336 -14.10 17.58 11.06
C LEU A 336 -12.62 17.59 10.67
N LYS A 337 -11.85 18.48 11.31
CA LYS A 337 -10.37 18.39 11.29
C LYS A 337 -9.90 17.92 12.64
N CYS A 338 -9.05 16.90 12.67
CA CYS A 338 -8.48 16.37 13.89
C CYS A 338 -6.97 16.15 13.75
N ILE A 339 -6.31 16.14 14.88
CA ILE A 339 -4.85 16.01 15.01
C ILE A 339 -4.56 14.92 16.02
N SER A 340 -3.54 14.11 15.74
CA SER A 340 -2.91 13.22 16.72
C SER A 340 -1.41 13.52 16.80
N LYS A 341 -0.81 13.32 17.97
CA LYS A 341 0.61 13.61 18.23
C LYS A 341 1.25 12.50 19.02
N VAL A 342 2.48 12.16 18.66
CA VAL A 342 3.30 11.22 19.43
C VAL A 342 4.75 11.71 19.48
N GLY A 343 5.35 11.67 20.67
CA GLY A 343 6.75 12.03 20.85
C GLY A 343 7.68 10.84 20.63
N VAL A 344 8.89 11.09 20.15
CA VAL A 344 9.91 10.09 19.83
C VAL A 344 11.02 10.14 20.88
N LEU A 345 11.21 9.03 21.62
CA LEU A 345 12.20 8.94 22.72
C LEU A 345 13.60 8.56 22.25
N LYS A 346 13.73 7.92 21.11
CA LYS A 346 14.99 7.40 20.54
C LYS A 346 15.02 7.70 19.05
N ASP A 347 16.22 7.85 18.48
CA ASP A 347 16.35 7.89 17.02
C ASP A 347 15.75 6.64 16.40
N ILE A 348 14.92 6.79 15.38
CA ILE A 348 14.30 5.70 14.63
C ILE A 348 14.52 5.86 13.14
N SER A 349 14.48 4.74 12.43
CA SER A 349 14.52 4.64 10.97
C SER A 349 13.19 4.13 10.47
N ILE A 350 12.38 4.98 9.84
CA ILE A 350 11.10 4.58 9.24
C ILE A 350 11.35 3.95 7.87
N LEU A 351 10.71 2.81 7.61
CA LEU A 351 10.77 2.09 6.35
C LEU A 351 9.49 2.26 5.53
N THR A 352 8.35 1.96 6.17
CA THR A 352 7.03 1.94 5.52
C THR A 352 6.02 2.64 6.41
N ILE A 353 5.06 3.31 5.79
CA ILE A 353 3.94 3.95 6.46
C ILE A 353 2.63 3.58 5.76
N ASN A 354 1.55 3.54 6.53
CA ASN A 354 0.22 3.29 6.00
C ASN A 354 -0.79 4.24 6.69
N PRO A 355 -1.27 5.28 6.01
CA PRO A 355 -2.41 6.07 6.45
C PRO A 355 -3.70 5.29 6.19
N HIS A 356 -4.66 5.39 7.09
CA HIS A 356 -5.94 4.70 6.98
C HIS A 356 -7.08 5.55 7.55
N MET A 357 -8.10 5.74 6.75
CA MET A 357 -9.41 6.31 7.08
C MET A 357 -10.48 5.58 6.24
N HIS A 358 -11.76 5.74 6.58
CA HIS A 358 -12.84 5.15 5.79
C HIS A 358 -13.46 6.15 4.79
N LEU A 359 -14.76 6.01 4.51
CA LEU A 359 -15.46 6.70 3.42
C LEU A 359 -15.61 8.21 3.64
N LEU A 360 -15.60 8.69 4.88
CA LEU A 360 -15.72 10.11 5.16
C LEU A 360 -14.35 10.83 5.16
N GLY A 361 -13.25 10.10 5.04
CA GLY A 361 -11.92 10.69 4.90
C GLY A 361 -11.85 11.63 3.70
N LYS A 362 -11.22 12.81 3.88
CA LYS A 362 -11.08 13.84 2.85
C LYS A 362 -9.61 14.15 2.55
N SER A 363 -8.80 14.34 3.58
CA SER A 363 -7.36 14.57 3.45
C SER A 363 -6.59 14.00 4.63
N PHE A 364 -5.33 13.65 4.39
CA PHE A 364 -4.41 13.11 5.39
C PHE A 364 -3.03 13.73 5.23
N LYS A 365 -2.41 14.14 6.33
CA LYS A 365 -1.04 14.65 6.33
C LYS A 365 -0.31 14.20 7.57
N ALA A 366 0.93 13.72 7.41
CA ALA A 366 1.81 13.41 8.52
C ALA A 366 3.21 13.98 8.30
N TYR A 367 3.81 14.44 9.39
CA TYR A 367 5.17 14.98 9.43
C TYR A 367 5.74 14.88 10.82
N ALA A 368 7.05 14.99 10.97
CA ALA A 368 7.70 15.12 12.26
C ALA A 368 8.31 16.51 12.39
N ILE A 369 8.24 17.08 13.59
CA ILE A 369 8.95 18.31 13.98
C ILE A 369 10.09 17.93 14.90
N THR A 370 11.31 18.33 14.55
CA THR A 370 12.51 18.09 15.36
C THR A 370 12.63 19.10 16.51
N ILE A 371 13.57 18.85 17.40
CA ILE A 371 13.85 19.79 18.51
C ILE A 371 14.40 21.14 18.01
N GLU A 372 15.04 21.16 16.85
CA GLU A 372 15.51 22.34 16.14
C GLU A 372 14.39 23.06 15.39
N ASN A 373 13.15 22.57 15.48
CA ASN A 373 11.97 23.05 14.78
C ASN A 373 11.99 22.83 13.26
N ASP A 374 12.79 21.91 12.78
CA ASP A 374 12.77 21.47 11.39
C ASP A 374 11.60 20.51 11.14
N THR A 375 11.01 20.61 9.95
CA THR A 375 9.94 19.69 9.53
C THR A 375 10.48 18.59 8.65
N ILE A 376 10.23 17.33 9.05
CA ILE A 376 10.51 16.13 8.26
C ILE A 376 9.18 15.65 7.65
N PRO A 377 8.97 15.80 6.32
CA PRO A 377 7.73 15.35 5.69
C PRO A 377 7.63 13.82 5.67
N LEU A 378 6.47 13.29 6.05
CA LEU A 378 6.20 11.85 6.00
C LEU A 378 5.28 11.52 4.83
N ILE A 379 4.05 12.03 4.81
CA ILE A 379 3.10 11.83 3.72
C ILE A 379 2.07 12.96 3.70
N LYS A 380 1.56 13.28 2.49
CA LYS A 380 0.43 14.17 2.28
C LYS A 380 -0.49 13.56 1.22
N ILE A 381 -1.78 13.56 1.51
CA ILE A 381 -2.86 13.12 0.63
C ILE A 381 -3.94 14.20 0.67
N ASP A 382 -4.07 14.98 -0.41
CA ASP A 382 -5.04 16.06 -0.48
C ASP A 382 -6.46 15.57 -0.82
N ASN A 383 -6.56 14.46 -1.55
CA ASN A 383 -7.82 13.84 -1.95
C ASN A 383 -7.80 12.38 -1.52
N TRP A 384 -8.30 12.12 -0.30
CA TRP A 384 -8.39 10.76 0.21
C TRP A 384 -9.34 9.93 -0.66
N ASN A 385 -8.97 8.68 -0.89
CA ASN A 385 -9.84 7.71 -1.55
C ASN A 385 -9.72 6.38 -0.82
N PHE A 386 -10.80 5.95 -0.19
CA PHE A 386 -10.87 4.71 0.59
C PHE A 386 -10.43 3.46 -0.18
N ARG A 387 -10.57 3.44 -1.51
CA ARG A 387 -10.18 2.30 -2.35
C ARG A 387 -8.66 2.14 -2.49
N TRP A 388 -7.86 3.17 -2.19
CA TRP A 388 -6.42 3.21 -2.47
C TRP A 388 -5.60 3.46 -1.21
N GLN A 389 -5.61 2.50 -0.29
CA GLN A 389 -4.95 2.56 1.01
C GLN A 389 -3.61 1.83 0.97
N TYR A 390 -2.63 2.43 0.30
CA TYR A 390 -1.32 1.81 0.09
C TYR A 390 -0.45 1.79 1.35
N PHE A 391 0.42 0.78 1.40
CA PHE A 391 1.61 0.79 2.23
C PHE A 391 2.73 1.50 1.46
N TYR A 392 3.11 2.67 1.92
CA TYR A 392 4.09 3.53 1.27
C TYR A 392 5.48 3.25 1.83
N THR A 393 6.36 2.62 1.04
CA THR A 393 7.74 2.34 1.41
C THR A 393 8.65 3.42 0.87
N TYR A 394 9.51 3.99 1.72
CA TYR A 394 10.50 4.97 1.29
C TYR A 394 11.59 4.34 0.41
N PRO A 395 12.20 5.10 -0.52
CA PRO A 395 13.34 4.60 -1.29
C PRO A 395 14.57 4.26 -0.44
N LYS A 396 14.73 4.97 0.67
CA LYS A 396 15.73 4.77 1.71
C LYS A 396 15.07 4.92 3.08
N MET A 397 15.68 4.37 4.12
CA MET A 397 15.17 4.54 5.46
C MET A 397 15.14 6.03 5.84
N LYS A 398 14.05 6.48 6.43
CA LYS A 398 13.87 7.89 6.83
C LYS A 398 14.15 8.02 8.32
N LYS A 399 15.23 8.74 8.67
CA LYS A 399 15.59 9.01 10.06
C LYS A 399 14.61 10.00 10.71
N ILE A 400 14.12 9.68 11.90
CA ILE A 400 13.44 10.62 12.81
C ILE A 400 14.28 10.71 14.09
N PRO A 401 14.83 11.89 14.39
CA PRO A 401 15.64 12.09 15.59
C PRO A 401 14.81 11.94 16.88
N LYS A 402 15.46 11.55 17.95
CA LYS A 402 14.86 11.58 19.29
C LYS A 402 14.38 12.99 19.63
N ASN A 403 13.40 13.09 20.51
CA ASN A 403 12.72 14.32 20.90
C ASN A 403 11.96 15.03 19.77
N SER A 404 11.83 14.40 18.59
CA SER A 404 10.88 14.84 17.57
C SER A 404 9.45 14.55 18.01
N ILE A 405 8.50 15.28 17.45
CA ILE A 405 7.06 15.03 17.59
C ILE A 405 6.51 14.68 16.21
N ILE A 406 5.97 13.48 16.06
CA ILE A 406 5.22 13.09 14.86
C ILE A 406 3.80 13.62 15.01
N ILE A 407 3.33 14.34 13.99
CA ILE A 407 2.01 14.97 13.93
C ILE A 407 1.25 14.39 12.75
N ILE A 408 -0.01 14.04 13.00
CA ILE A 408 -0.95 13.56 12.00
C ILE A 408 -2.12 14.53 11.98
N GLU A 409 -2.45 15.05 10.80
CA GLU A 409 -3.60 15.88 10.53
C GLU A 409 -4.54 15.13 9.58
N ALA A 410 -5.82 15.06 9.91
CA ALA A 410 -6.83 14.45 9.06
C ALA A 410 -8.07 15.35 8.95
N GLU A 411 -8.69 15.34 7.80
CA GLU A 411 -9.97 15.99 7.56
C GLU A 411 -11.00 14.96 7.09
N PHE A 412 -12.21 15.05 7.65
CA PHE A 412 -13.37 14.22 7.31
C PHE A 412 -14.50 15.10 6.79
N ASP A 413 -15.31 14.56 5.89
CA ASP A 413 -16.45 15.24 5.28
C ASP A 413 -17.72 14.39 5.37
N ASN A 414 -18.62 14.75 6.32
CA ASN A 414 -19.93 14.13 6.51
C ASN A 414 -21.05 14.99 5.89
N THR A 415 -20.78 15.64 4.78
CA THR A 415 -21.80 16.43 4.08
C THR A 415 -22.49 15.63 2.96
N GLU A 416 -23.66 16.11 2.50
CA GLU A 416 -24.32 15.56 1.32
C GLU A 416 -23.53 15.74 0.02
N LYS A 417 -22.52 16.61 0.01
CA LYS A 417 -21.65 16.85 -1.14
C LYS A 417 -20.54 15.78 -1.29
N ASN A 418 -20.25 15.07 -0.21
CA ASN A 418 -19.34 13.95 -0.27
C ASN A 418 -20.03 12.76 -0.96
N ILE A 419 -19.62 12.46 -2.18
CA ILE A 419 -20.21 11.36 -2.99
C ILE A 419 -19.96 9.97 -2.41
N ASP A 420 -18.94 9.84 -1.55
CA ASP A 420 -18.58 8.58 -0.87
C ASP A 420 -19.29 8.46 0.50
N ASN A 421 -20.11 9.45 0.91
CA ASN A 421 -20.86 9.37 2.16
C ASN A 421 -21.87 8.21 2.09
N PRO A 422 -21.75 7.19 2.97
CA PRO A 422 -22.61 6.02 2.91
C PRO A 422 -24.05 6.28 3.36
N PHE A 423 -24.33 7.50 3.88
CA PHE A 423 -25.64 7.86 4.41
C PHE A 423 -26.26 9.03 3.66
N SER A 424 -27.48 8.82 3.19
CA SER A 424 -28.31 9.86 2.58
C SER A 424 -29.72 9.83 3.23
N PRO A 425 -30.08 10.83 4.07
CA PRO A 425 -29.27 11.97 4.53
C PRO A 425 -28.12 11.57 5.44
N PRO A 426 -27.09 12.43 5.60
CA PRO A 426 -25.96 12.20 6.50
C PRO A 426 -26.39 11.93 7.93
N LYS A 427 -25.69 11.05 8.62
CA LYS A 427 -25.93 10.69 10.03
C LYS A 427 -24.75 11.10 10.90
N LYS A 428 -25.00 11.30 12.19
CA LYS A 428 -23.93 11.48 13.16
C LYS A 428 -23.03 10.24 13.21
N ILE A 429 -21.75 10.43 12.97
CA ILE A 429 -20.71 9.39 13.04
C ILE A 429 -19.87 9.60 14.30
N LYS A 430 -19.57 8.50 14.95
CA LYS A 430 -18.68 8.44 16.12
C LYS A 430 -17.64 7.36 15.90
N GLU A 431 -16.50 7.53 16.53
CA GLU A 431 -15.51 6.47 16.68
C GLU A 431 -16.19 5.20 17.23
N LYS A 432 -15.90 4.05 16.58
CA LYS A 432 -16.43 2.77 17.05
C LYS A 432 -15.79 2.38 18.37
N ASN A 433 -16.61 1.95 19.31
CA ASN A 433 -16.13 1.35 20.55
C ASN A 433 -15.85 -0.15 20.32
N TRP A 434 -14.59 -0.52 20.26
CA TRP A 434 -14.15 -1.91 20.08
C TRP A 434 -14.55 -2.87 21.20
N GLY A 435 -14.88 -2.35 22.37
CA GLY A 435 -15.33 -3.14 23.53
C GLY A 435 -16.80 -3.51 23.52
N ASP A 436 -17.60 -3.08 22.55
CA ASP A 436 -19.05 -3.31 22.56
C ASP A 436 -19.49 -4.67 22.01
N GLY A 437 -18.56 -5.49 21.48
CA GLY A 437 -18.81 -6.84 20.98
C GLY A 437 -19.68 -6.94 19.72
N LYS A 438 -19.92 -5.84 19.02
CA LYS A 438 -20.86 -5.75 17.88
C LYS A 438 -20.23 -5.96 16.51
N GLY A 439 -19.42 -6.98 16.35
CA GLY A 439 -18.81 -7.35 15.08
C GLY A 439 -17.60 -6.50 14.68
N SER A 440 -17.01 -6.81 13.52
CA SER A 440 -15.90 -6.08 12.94
C SER A 440 -16.28 -4.67 12.54
N MET A 441 -15.28 -3.80 12.33
CA MET A 441 -15.49 -2.47 11.80
C MET A 441 -16.00 -2.55 10.36
N LYS A 442 -17.07 -1.80 10.08
CA LYS A 442 -17.65 -1.68 8.74
C LYS A 442 -17.05 -0.48 8.01
N THR A 443 -17.12 -0.49 6.70
CA THR A 443 -16.72 0.67 5.87
C THR A 443 -17.55 1.93 6.17
N THR A 444 -18.76 1.75 6.72
CA THR A 444 -19.66 2.84 7.17
C THR A 444 -19.33 3.38 8.58
N ASP A 445 -18.51 2.66 9.36
CA ASP A 445 -17.89 3.21 10.56
C ASP A 445 -16.76 4.15 10.14
N GLU A 446 -16.21 4.95 11.04
CA GLU A 446 -15.09 5.81 10.70
C GLU A 446 -13.95 5.68 11.71
N MET A 447 -12.73 5.81 11.22
CA MET A 447 -11.52 5.75 12.04
C MET A 447 -10.40 6.57 11.41
N LEU A 448 -9.37 6.82 12.19
CA LEU A 448 -8.07 7.29 11.73
C LEU A 448 -6.99 6.37 12.27
N GLN A 449 -6.13 5.87 11.38
CA GLN A 449 -4.91 5.18 11.78
C GLN A 449 -3.73 5.64 10.92
N PHE A 450 -2.57 5.70 11.55
CA PHE A 450 -1.31 5.85 10.88
C PHE A 450 -0.34 4.80 11.40
N ILE A 451 -0.09 3.79 10.60
CA ILE A 451 0.80 2.68 10.93
C ILE A 451 2.20 3.04 10.45
N ILE A 452 3.19 2.92 11.32
CA ILE A 452 4.61 3.17 11.02
C ILE A 452 5.40 1.90 11.28
N THR A 453 6.01 1.34 10.23
CA THR A 453 7.00 0.27 10.34
C THR A 453 8.40 0.87 10.41
N TYR A 454 9.14 0.56 11.48
CA TYR A 454 10.42 1.19 11.78
C TYR A 454 11.44 0.24 12.40
N LEU A 455 12.66 0.72 12.50
CA LEU A 455 13.77 0.12 13.25
C LEU A 455 14.33 1.14 14.25
N PRO A 456 14.92 0.72 15.37
CA PRO A 456 15.89 1.55 16.09
C PRO A 456 16.98 2.01 15.11
N TYR A 457 17.28 3.30 15.09
CA TYR A 457 18.24 3.87 14.14
C TYR A 457 19.67 3.38 14.39
N ASN A 458 20.34 3.03 13.32
CA ASN A 458 21.79 2.83 13.27
C ASN A 458 22.40 3.87 12.34
N LEU A 459 23.61 4.33 12.66
CA LEU A 459 24.34 5.32 11.86
C LEU A 459 24.47 4.82 10.40
N GLY A 460 23.99 5.62 9.45
CA GLY A 460 24.03 5.33 8.02
C GLY A 460 22.77 4.67 7.46
N ASP A 461 21.73 4.42 8.26
CA ASP A 461 20.44 3.85 7.81
C ASP A 461 19.83 4.66 6.66
N GLU A 462 19.96 5.98 6.72
CA GLU A 462 19.46 6.92 5.68
C GLU A 462 20.14 6.73 4.31
N ASN A 463 21.21 5.94 4.24
CA ASN A 463 21.88 5.59 2.98
C ASN A 463 21.47 4.21 2.44
N ILE A 464 20.79 3.39 3.26
CA ILE A 464 20.36 2.05 2.87
C ILE A 464 19.13 2.14 1.95
N SER A 465 19.30 1.64 0.73
CA SER A 465 18.18 1.51 -0.22
C SER A 465 17.21 0.42 0.25
N LEU A 466 15.92 0.75 0.24
CA LEU A 466 14.85 -0.22 0.49
C LEU A 466 14.35 -0.88 -0.80
N LYS A 467 14.86 -0.47 -1.97
CA LYS A 467 14.57 -1.12 -3.24
C LYS A 467 15.26 -2.49 -3.27
N VAL A 468 14.48 -3.55 -3.32
CA VAL A 468 14.97 -4.92 -3.49
C VAL A 468 14.80 -5.30 -4.96
N ASN A 469 15.88 -5.78 -5.58
CA ASN A 469 15.84 -6.35 -6.93
C ASN A 469 15.60 -7.86 -6.77
N ASP A 470 14.34 -8.29 -6.89
CA ASP A 470 13.95 -9.72 -6.87
C ASP A 470 14.27 -10.41 -8.20
#